data_cbd67dac7296d4f25cb22890a4258786
#
_entry.id   cbd67dac7296d4f25cb22890a4258786
#
_cell.length_a   1.000
_cell.length_b   1.000
_cell.length_c   1.000
_cell.angle_alpha   90.00
_cell.angle_beta   90.00
_cell.angle_gamma   90.00
#
_symmetry.space_group_name_H-M   'P 1'
#
loop_
_entity.id
_entity.type
_entity.pdbx_description
1 polymer ?
#
loop_
_entity_poly.entity_id
_entity_poly.type
_entity_poly.pdbx_seq_one_letter_code
_entity_poly.pdbx_strand_id
1 'polypeptide(L)'
;MSQLVRIDKDYASWIEELSQRYRRSQIKAATHVNSEMLQFYWSLGKDIVTLKAESRWGEKILKYVSADLQVKLPGIKGLSETSIGYAKRFYTLYNKHFTIHPQAVGELQESAIWRIPWGHHRYIICLLYTSDAADEL
;
A
#
# COMPACT_ATOMS: atom_id res chain seq x y z
N MET A 1 -4.50 -2.16 -23.84
CA MET A 1 -3.60 -3.02 -23.06
C MET A 1 -4.37 -4.18 -22.51
N SER A 2 -4.10 -5.36 -23.07
CA SER A 2 -4.82 -6.56 -22.68
C SER A 2 -4.61 -6.96 -21.21
N GLN A 3 -3.43 -6.66 -20.66
CA GLN A 3 -3.15 -6.99 -19.25
C GLN A 3 -4.05 -6.25 -18.28
N LEU A 4 -4.43 -5.01 -18.59
CA LEU A 4 -5.27 -4.19 -17.71
C LEU A 4 -6.74 -4.58 -17.78
N VAL A 5 -7.11 -5.46 -18.70
CA VAL A 5 -8.49 -5.93 -18.88
C VAL A 5 -8.64 -7.37 -18.43
N ARG A 6 -7.53 -7.97 -17.92
CA ARG A 6 -7.51 -9.40 -17.58
C ARG A 6 -8.53 -9.81 -16.52
N ILE A 7 -8.91 -8.91 -15.63
CA ILE A 7 -9.79 -9.24 -14.52
C ILE A 7 -11.18 -8.67 -14.75
N ASP A 8 -11.37 -7.36 -14.59
CA ASP A 8 -12.64 -6.70 -14.90
C ASP A 8 -12.42 -5.20 -15.01
N LYS A 9 -13.51 -4.46 -15.34
CA LYS A 9 -13.45 -3.01 -15.52
C LYS A 9 -13.14 -2.27 -14.23
N ASP A 10 -13.64 -2.76 -13.10
CA ASP A 10 -13.38 -2.14 -11.80
C ASP A 10 -11.90 -2.26 -11.45
N TYR A 11 -11.31 -3.41 -11.74
CA TYR A 11 -9.88 -3.61 -11.55
C TYR A 11 -9.07 -2.66 -12.44
N ALA A 12 -9.41 -2.59 -13.71
CA ALA A 12 -8.69 -1.75 -14.67
C ALA A 12 -8.76 -0.27 -14.28
N SER A 13 -9.95 0.19 -13.85
CA SER A 13 -10.14 1.56 -13.36
C SER A 13 -9.28 1.84 -12.13
N TRP A 14 -9.24 0.89 -11.22
CA TRP A 14 -8.44 1.02 -9.99
C TRP A 14 -6.94 1.13 -10.33
N ILE A 15 -6.44 0.29 -11.22
CA ILE A 15 -5.03 0.33 -11.64
C ILE A 15 -4.70 1.69 -12.27
N GLU A 16 -5.58 2.22 -13.12
CA GLU A 16 -5.37 3.54 -13.71
C GLU A 16 -5.32 4.62 -12.64
N GLU A 17 -6.24 4.58 -11.69
CA GLU A 17 -6.28 5.54 -10.59
C GLU A 17 -5.02 5.43 -9.73
N LEU A 18 -4.57 4.21 -9.41
CA LEU A 18 -3.34 4.00 -8.64
C LEU A 18 -2.12 4.58 -9.35
N SER A 19 -2.03 4.38 -10.68
CA SER A 19 -0.89 4.90 -11.42
C SER A 19 -0.87 6.42 -11.40
N GLN A 20 -2.02 7.08 -11.51
CA GLN A 20 -2.10 8.53 -11.43
C GLN A 20 -1.78 9.03 -10.03
N ARG A 21 -2.26 8.31 -9.00
CA ARG A 21 -1.98 8.63 -7.61
C ARG A 21 -0.49 8.55 -7.30
N TYR A 22 0.17 7.53 -7.84
CA TYR A 22 1.61 7.37 -7.69
C TYR A 22 2.37 8.52 -8.37
N ARG A 23 1.97 8.89 -9.58
CA ARG A 23 2.61 10.00 -10.30
C ARG A 23 2.50 11.31 -9.54
N ARG A 24 1.34 11.59 -8.95
CA ARG A 24 1.17 12.79 -8.13
C ARG A 24 2.08 12.76 -6.90
N SER A 25 2.23 11.59 -6.27
CA SER A 25 3.13 11.43 -5.13
C SER A 25 4.58 11.68 -5.54
N GLN A 26 4.97 11.24 -6.72
CA GLN A 26 6.33 11.45 -7.21
C GLN A 26 6.62 12.93 -7.46
N ILE A 27 5.66 13.68 -7.96
CA ILE A 27 5.83 15.12 -8.16
C ILE A 27 6.04 15.82 -6.82
N LYS A 28 5.21 15.49 -5.83
CA LYS A 28 5.34 16.06 -4.49
C LYS A 28 6.58 15.56 -3.77
N ALA A 29 7.01 14.32 -4.06
CA ALA A 29 8.17 13.71 -3.43
C ALA A 29 9.48 14.44 -3.75
N ALA A 30 9.49 15.29 -4.78
CA ALA A 30 10.65 16.13 -5.04
C ALA A 30 10.97 17.07 -3.87
N THR A 31 9.96 17.38 -3.06
CA THR A 31 10.11 18.28 -1.92
C THR A 31 9.95 17.58 -0.56
N HIS A 32 9.11 16.53 -0.48
CA HIS A 32 8.79 15.83 0.78
C HIS A 32 8.74 14.33 0.55
N VAL A 33 9.87 13.74 0.22
CA VAL A 33 9.97 12.37 -0.28
C VAL A 33 9.28 11.33 0.58
N ASN A 34 9.63 11.26 1.88
CA ASN A 34 9.17 10.18 2.73
C ASN A 34 7.66 10.25 3.00
N SER A 35 7.19 11.42 3.39
CA SER A 35 5.78 11.61 3.76
C SER A 35 4.83 11.29 2.61
N GLU A 36 5.15 11.78 1.41
CA GLU A 36 4.30 11.55 0.24
C GLU A 36 4.24 10.08 -0.14
N MET A 37 5.38 9.38 -0.08
CA MET A 37 5.42 7.96 -0.39
C MET A 37 4.67 7.14 0.67
N LEU A 38 4.79 7.50 1.94
CA LEU A 38 4.04 6.82 3.00
C LEU A 38 2.54 7.00 2.82
N GLN A 39 2.11 8.20 2.44
CA GLN A 39 0.70 8.44 2.17
C GLN A 39 0.20 7.62 0.97
N PHE A 40 1.04 7.46 -0.04
CA PHE A 40 0.70 6.60 -1.17
C PHE A 40 0.56 5.14 -0.72
N TYR A 41 1.52 4.62 0.04
CA TYR A 41 1.45 3.24 0.52
C TYR A 41 0.25 3.02 1.44
N TRP A 42 -0.08 4.00 2.28
CA TRP A 42 -1.27 3.95 3.11
C TRP A 42 -2.52 3.83 2.25
N SER A 43 -2.62 4.70 1.24
CA SER A 43 -3.75 4.74 0.31
C SER A 43 -3.90 3.42 -0.45
N LEU A 44 -2.78 2.88 -0.93
CA LEU A 44 -2.77 1.59 -1.63
C LEU A 44 -3.22 0.46 -0.70
N GLY A 45 -2.66 0.40 0.51
CA GLY A 45 -3.03 -0.62 1.49
C GLY A 45 -4.50 -0.52 1.87
N LYS A 46 -4.98 0.70 2.06
CA LYS A 46 -6.40 0.95 2.35
C LYS A 46 -7.30 0.40 1.24
N ASP A 47 -6.94 0.67 -0.01
CA ASP A 47 -7.71 0.19 -1.15
C ASP A 47 -7.76 -1.34 -1.19
N ILE A 48 -6.63 -2.00 -0.99
CA ILE A 48 -6.57 -3.46 -1.00
C ILE A 48 -7.52 -4.05 0.03
N VAL A 49 -7.56 -3.47 1.21
CA VAL A 49 -8.40 -3.97 2.31
C VAL A 49 -9.86 -3.63 2.07
N THR A 50 -10.17 -2.37 1.74
CA THR A 50 -11.56 -1.93 1.62
C THR A 50 -12.26 -2.47 0.39
N LEU A 51 -11.52 -2.67 -0.71
CA LEU A 51 -12.06 -3.27 -1.92
C LEU A 51 -12.10 -4.80 -1.83
N LYS A 52 -11.51 -5.37 -0.78
CA LYS A 52 -11.39 -6.83 -0.62
C LYS A 52 -10.75 -7.46 -1.85
N ALA A 53 -9.65 -6.86 -2.29
CA ALA A 53 -9.02 -7.20 -3.56
C ALA A 53 -8.71 -8.69 -3.71
N GLU A 54 -8.19 -9.31 -2.64
CA GLU A 54 -7.82 -10.72 -2.68
C GLU A 54 -9.03 -11.64 -2.76
N SER A 55 -10.14 -11.29 -2.11
CA SER A 55 -11.39 -12.05 -2.21
C SER A 55 -12.05 -11.84 -3.56
N ARG A 56 -12.04 -10.60 -4.04
CA ARG A 56 -12.76 -10.20 -5.25
C ARG A 56 -12.06 -10.64 -6.53
N TRP A 57 -10.73 -10.56 -6.56
CA TRP A 57 -9.95 -10.78 -7.77
C TRP A 57 -8.91 -11.91 -7.66
N GLY A 58 -8.88 -12.63 -6.53
CA GLY A 58 -8.01 -13.80 -6.35
C GLY A 58 -6.82 -13.52 -5.43
N GLU A 59 -6.27 -14.59 -4.85
CA GLU A 59 -5.16 -14.50 -3.90
C GLU A 59 -3.88 -13.96 -4.52
N LYS A 60 -3.71 -14.12 -5.82
CA LYS A 60 -2.50 -13.67 -6.53
C LYS A 60 -2.64 -12.24 -7.03
N ILE A 61 -3.66 -11.52 -6.60
CA ILE A 61 -3.93 -10.18 -7.12
C ILE A 61 -2.77 -9.21 -6.91
N LEU A 62 -2.05 -9.32 -5.81
CA LEU A 62 -0.93 -8.40 -5.55
C LEU A 62 0.18 -8.56 -6.57
N LYS A 63 0.40 -9.78 -7.04
CA LYS A 63 1.37 -10.04 -8.10
C LYS A 63 0.94 -9.36 -9.41
N TYR A 64 -0.35 -9.45 -9.74
CA TYR A 64 -0.87 -8.82 -10.96
C TYR A 64 -0.87 -7.30 -10.85
N VAL A 65 -1.20 -6.76 -9.67
CA VAL A 65 -1.14 -5.31 -9.43
C VAL A 65 0.28 -4.79 -9.65
N SER A 66 1.28 -5.50 -9.11
CA SER A 66 2.67 -5.12 -9.29
C SER A 66 3.05 -5.08 -10.78
N ALA A 67 2.72 -6.16 -11.51
CA ALA A 67 3.04 -6.25 -12.94
C ALA A 67 2.35 -5.16 -13.75
N ASP A 68 1.07 -4.93 -13.47
CA ASP A 68 0.28 -3.97 -14.25
C ASP A 68 0.67 -2.53 -13.94
N LEU A 69 1.05 -2.23 -12.69
CA LEU A 69 1.56 -0.90 -12.35
C LEU A 69 2.91 -0.65 -13.02
N GLN A 70 3.74 -1.67 -13.16
CA GLN A 70 5.02 -1.50 -13.86
C GLN A 70 4.83 -1.23 -15.34
N VAL A 71 3.75 -1.74 -15.94
CA VAL A 71 3.40 -1.41 -17.32
C VAL A 71 3.00 0.07 -17.43
N LYS A 72 2.21 0.56 -16.48
CA LYS A 72 1.75 1.97 -16.45
C LYS A 72 2.87 2.94 -16.09
N LEU A 73 3.81 2.49 -15.28
CA LEU A 73 4.86 3.33 -14.69
C LEU A 73 6.22 2.68 -14.93
N PRO A 74 6.71 2.68 -16.18
CA PRO A 74 7.96 1.99 -16.51
C PRO A 74 9.15 2.51 -15.70
N GLY A 75 9.95 1.59 -15.20
CA GLY A 75 11.16 1.93 -14.45
C GLY A 75 10.97 2.30 -13.01
N ILE A 76 9.74 2.19 -12.49
CA ILE A 76 9.49 2.50 -11.08
C ILE A 76 10.12 1.48 -10.15
N LYS A 77 10.39 1.94 -8.92
CA LYS A 77 10.87 1.08 -7.83
C LYS A 77 9.88 1.22 -6.66
N GLY A 78 9.84 0.20 -5.81
CA GLY A 78 9.01 0.25 -4.61
C GLY A 78 7.59 -0.23 -4.79
N LEU A 79 7.25 -0.78 -5.95
CA LEU A 79 5.93 -1.37 -6.20
C LEU A 79 6.03 -2.84 -6.60
N SER A 80 7.00 -3.57 -6.01
CA SER A 80 7.06 -5.01 -6.14
C SER A 80 5.91 -5.66 -5.38
N GLU A 81 5.63 -6.93 -5.67
CA GLU A 81 4.62 -7.68 -4.93
C GLU A 81 4.87 -7.60 -3.42
N THR A 82 6.14 -7.76 -3.01
CA THR A 82 6.53 -7.67 -1.60
C THR A 82 6.20 -6.29 -1.03
N SER A 83 6.56 -5.22 -1.73
CA SER A 83 6.29 -3.86 -1.28
C SER A 83 4.80 -3.57 -1.18
N ILE A 84 4.01 -4.07 -2.12
CA ILE A 84 2.55 -3.93 -2.08
C ILE A 84 1.99 -4.67 -0.88
N GLY A 85 2.52 -5.86 -0.58
CA GLY A 85 2.15 -6.62 0.61
C GLY A 85 2.45 -5.85 1.90
N TYR A 86 3.60 -5.19 1.96
CA TYR A 86 3.93 -4.34 3.11
C TYR A 86 3.01 -3.14 3.23
N ALA A 87 2.59 -2.56 2.11
CA ALA A 87 1.62 -1.45 2.12
C ALA A 87 0.29 -1.90 2.75
N LYS A 88 -0.19 -3.09 2.38
CA LYS A 88 -1.39 -3.67 2.98
C LYS A 88 -1.22 -3.84 4.49
N ARG A 89 -0.09 -4.40 4.92
CA ARG A 89 0.19 -4.62 6.34
C ARG A 89 0.36 -3.32 7.10
N PHE A 90 0.97 -2.33 6.47
CA PHE A 90 1.14 -1.00 7.03
C PHE A 90 -0.23 -0.40 7.37
N TYR A 91 -1.14 -0.40 6.41
CA TYR A 91 -2.49 0.09 6.65
C TYR A 91 -3.20 -0.74 7.72
N THR A 92 -3.16 -2.06 7.61
CA THR A 92 -3.86 -2.95 8.53
C THR A 92 -3.38 -2.76 9.97
N LEU A 93 -2.07 -2.66 10.15
CA LEU A 93 -1.48 -2.51 11.49
C LEU A 93 -1.91 -1.20 12.15
N TYR A 94 -1.72 -0.08 11.46
CA TYR A 94 -2.00 1.22 12.05
C TYR A 94 -3.49 1.55 12.07
N ASN A 95 -4.25 1.08 11.09
CA ASN A 95 -5.69 1.28 11.09
C ASN A 95 -6.35 0.55 12.25
N LYS A 96 -5.85 -0.64 12.61
CA LYS A 96 -6.33 -1.37 13.77
C LYS A 96 -6.16 -0.54 15.04
N HIS A 97 -5.00 0.10 15.19
CA HIS A 97 -4.74 0.99 16.32
C HIS A 97 -5.74 2.14 16.37
N PHE A 98 -5.99 2.79 15.24
CA PHE A 98 -6.90 3.93 15.20
C PHE A 98 -8.36 3.53 15.34
N THR A 99 -8.71 2.31 14.99
CA THR A 99 -10.05 1.77 15.23
C THR A 99 -10.30 1.61 16.74
N ILE A 100 -9.26 1.19 17.47
CA ILE A 100 -9.33 1.03 18.93
C ILE A 100 -9.30 2.39 19.64
N HIS A 101 -8.55 3.34 19.05
CA HIS A 101 -8.39 4.69 19.61
C HIS A 101 -8.87 5.75 18.61
N PRO A 102 -10.20 5.93 18.45
CA PRO A 102 -10.72 6.82 17.41
C PRO A 102 -10.23 8.27 17.51
N GLN A 103 -10.00 8.76 18.73
CA GLN A 103 -9.52 10.12 18.93
C GLN A 103 -8.11 10.34 18.37
N ALA A 104 -7.37 9.27 18.11
CA ALA A 104 -6.03 9.38 17.54
C ALA A 104 -6.04 9.58 16.02
N VAL A 105 -7.20 9.46 15.37
CA VAL A 105 -7.31 9.60 13.90
C VAL A 105 -6.82 10.98 13.44
N GLY A 106 -7.19 12.04 14.18
CA GLY A 106 -6.71 13.38 13.87
C GLY A 106 -5.21 13.53 14.01
N GLU A 107 -4.63 12.78 14.95
CA GLU A 107 -3.20 12.82 15.21
C GLU A 107 -2.40 12.06 14.15
N LEU A 108 -3.04 11.13 13.42
CA LEU A 108 -2.39 10.35 12.38
C LEU A 108 -1.75 11.25 11.31
N GLN A 109 -2.49 12.26 10.87
CA GLN A 109 -2.02 13.16 9.82
C GLN A 109 -0.83 14.02 10.26
N GLU A 110 -0.73 14.30 11.56
CA GLU A 110 0.34 15.10 12.12
C GLU A 110 1.34 14.27 12.91
N SER A 111 1.15 12.95 12.96
CA SER A 111 1.92 12.08 13.82
C SER A 111 3.31 11.80 13.27
N ALA A 112 4.16 11.28 14.17
CA ALA A 112 5.50 10.86 13.83
C ALA A 112 5.53 9.72 12.79
N ILE A 113 4.41 9.01 12.58
CA ILE A 113 4.35 7.91 11.61
C ILE A 113 4.81 8.38 10.23
N TRP A 114 4.37 9.57 9.80
CA TRP A 114 4.73 10.11 8.50
C TRP A 114 6.18 10.57 8.40
N ARG A 115 6.86 10.69 9.55
CA ARG A 115 8.25 11.12 9.61
C ARG A 115 9.22 9.94 9.66
N ILE A 116 8.73 8.74 9.97
CA ILE A 116 9.56 7.54 10.04
C ILE A 116 9.83 7.05 8.62
N PRO A 117 11.09 6.81 8.23
CA PRO A 117 11.40 6.29 6.90
C PRO A 117 10.69 4.96 6.62
N TRP A 118 10.29 4.76 5.38
CA TRP A 118 9.57 3.56 4.96
C TRP A 118 10.32 2.27 5.31
N GLY A 119 11.65 2.30 5.18
CA GLY A 119 12.47 1.14 5.54
C GLY A 119 12.30 0.71 6.99
N HIS A 120 12.15 1.66 7.89
CA HIS A 120 11.91 1.37 9.31
C HIS A 120 10.52 0.77 9.52
N HIS A 121 9.52 1.27 8.83
CA HIS A 121 8.17 0.69 8.89
C HIS A 121 8.18 -0.75 8.41
N ARG A 122 8.88 -1.02 7.32
CA ARG A 122 9.00 -2.38 6.79
C ARG A 122 9.65 -3.31 7.80
N TYR A 123 10.67 -2.84 8.48
CA TYR A 123 11.37 -3.63 9.50
C TYR A 123 10.44 -3.96 10.67
N ILE A 124 9.71 -2.97 11.17
CA ILE A 124 8.75 -3.15 12.25
C ILE A 124 7.65 -4.13 11.86
N ILE A 125 7.10 -3.97 10.66
CA ILE A 125 6.04 -4.84 10.15
C ILE A 125 6.57 -6.27 10.03
N CYS A 126 7.77 -6.44 9.51
CA CYS A 126 8.40 -7.74 9.36
C CYS A 126 8.55 -8.45 10.72
N LEU A 127 9.03 -7.73 11.73
CA LEU A 127 9.19 -8.28 13.07
C LEU A 127 7.86 -8.71 13.67
N LEU A 128 6.82 -7.88 13.55
CA LEU A 128 5.51 -8.19 14.12
C LEU A 128 4.87 -9.39 13.46
N TYR A 129 4.94 -9.48 12.14
CA TYR A 129 4.36 -10.62 11.43
C TYR A 129 5.15 -11.89 11.66
N THR A 130 6.46 -11.80 11.82
CA THR A 130 7.28 -12.96 12.17
C THR A 130 6.94 -13.47 13.56
N SER A 131 6.75 -12.56 14.53
CA SER A 131 6.35 -12.92 15.88
C SER A 131 4.97 -13.58 15.90
N ASP A 132 4.02 -13.02 15.17
CA ASP A 132 2.67 -13.57 15.08
C ASP A 132 2.69 -14.98 14.48
N ALA A 133 3.49 -15.18 13.43
CA ALA A 133 3.63 -16.48 12.80
C ALA A 133 4.26 -17.50 13.77
N ALA A 134 5.23 -17.06 14.57
CA ALA A 134 5.86 -17.92 15.57
C ALA A 134 4.88 -18.30 16.66
N ASP A 135 4.02 -17.35 17.07
CA ASP A 135 3.03 -17.58 18.11
C ASP A 135 1.95 -18.57 17.67
N GLU A 136 1.69 -18.63 16.37
CA GLU A 136 0.70 -19.56 15.82
C GLU A 136 1.22 -20.99 15.72
N LEU A 137 2.51 -21.19 15.81
CA LEU A 137 3.12 -22.50 15.73
C LEU A 137 3.13 -23.18 17.09
#